data_6be634b1c0664270939bf39851c4beca
#
_entry.id   6be634b1c0664270939bf39851c4beca
#
_cell.length_a   1.000
_cell.length_b   1.000
_cell.length_c   1.000
_cell.angle_alpha   90.00
_cell.angle_beta   90.00
_cell.angle_gamma   90.00
#
_symmetry.space_group_name_H-M   'P 1'
#
loop_
_entity.id
_entity.type
_entity.pdbx_description
1 polymer ?
#
loop_
_entity_poly.entity_id
_entity_poly.type
_entity_poly.pdbx_seq_one_letter_code
_entity_poly.pdbx_strand_id
1 'polypeptide(L)'
;MIGKASMSMKIENYNNVGIGLVALLSVIKDFEDLDYAKALLIQPLLLHNPLTNYVKKASVVIKGIEDLTLSKVEYFLNYNDRYFSLLPLSINTILIAEKMKFIKLEDTKIIVNKSNIKAFDFTSNLLGQRAKNIISASANISKLLKEESSELYFKLRVEV
;
A
#
# COMPACT_ATOMS: atom_id res chain seq x y z
N MET A 1 19.65 8.32 -28.16
CA MET A 1 19.64 7.16 -27.24
C MET A 1 19.39 7.55 -25.79
N ILE A 2 19.97 8.61 -25.29
CA ILE A 2 19.77 9.08 -23.91
C ILE A 2 18.31 9.51 -23.65
N GLY A 3 17.61 10.06 -24.64
CA GLY A 3 16.23 10.51 -24.52
C GLY A 3 15.19 9.38 -24.34
N LYS A 4 15.39 8.21 -24.95
CA LYS A 4 14.46 7.07 -24.80
C LYS A 4 14.55 6.42 -23.44
N ALA A 5 15.75 6.25 -22.89
CA ALA A 5 15.95 5.69 -21.55
C ALA A 5 15.41 6.62 -20.46
N SER A 6 15.64 7.94 -20.60
CA SER A 6 15.13 8.94 -19.66
C SER A 6 13.58 9.01 -19.71
N MET A 7 12.99 8.90 -20.88
CA MET A 7 11.53 8.92 -21.05
C MET A 7 10.88 7.64 -20.50
N SER A 8 11.50 6.47 -20.71
CA SER A 8 11.05 5.19 -20.15
C SER A 8 11.09 5.22 -18.62
N MET A 9 12.17 5.69 -18.02
CA MET A 9 12.27 5.85 -16.56
C MET A 9 11.21 6.80 -16.01
N LYS A 10 10.90 7.90 -16.70
CA LYS A 10 9.85 8.84 -16.28
C LYS A 10 8.47 8.18 -16.31
N ILE A 11 8.16 7.42 -17.37
CA ILE A 11 6.88 6.70 -17.49
C ILE A 11 6.75 5.65 -16.40
N GLU A 12 7.80 4.89 -16.13
CA GLU A 12 7.81 3.90 -15.05
C GLU A 12 7.58 4.55 -13.68
N ASN A 13 8.23 5.69 -13.42
CA ASN A 13 8.04 6.44 -12.18
C ASN A 13 6.59 6.94 -12.03
N TYR A 14 5.98 7.46 -13.10
CA TYR A 14 4.59 7.90 -13.07
C TYR A 14 3.63 6.73 -12.84
N ASN A 15 3.85 5.59 -13.50
CA ASN A 15 3.05 4.38 -13.29
C ASN A 15 3.17 3.87 -11.86
N ASN A 16 4.38 3.86 -11.29
CA ASN A 16 4.61 3.43 -9.91
C ASN A 16 3.93 4.36 -8.91
N VAL A 17 3.98 5.67 -9.11
CA VAL A 17 3.30 6.65 -8.27
C VAL A 17 1.77 6.48 -8.36
N GLY A 18 1.23 6.30 -9.57
CA GLY A 18 -0.20 6.06 -9.77
C GLY A 18 -0.69 4.80 -9.05
N ILE A 19 0.01 3.70 -9.22
CA ILE A 19 -0.29 2.43 -8.54
C ILE A 19 -0.12 2.59 -7.02
N GLY A 20 0.93 3.27 -6.59
CA GLY A 20 1.16 3.55 -5.17
C GLY A 20 0.03 4.36 -4.55
N LEU A 21 -0.48 5.36 -5.28
CA LEU A 21 -1.61 6.17 -4.81
C LEU A 21 -2.88 5.32 -4.69
N VAL A 22 -3.18 4.48 -5.68
CA VAL A 22 -4.32 3.54 -5.60
C VAL A 22 -4.18 2.63 -4.39
N ALA A 23 -3.00 2.06 -4.15
CA ALA A 23 -2.74 1.21 -3.00
C ALA A 23 -2.99 1.94 -1.67
N LEU A 24 -2.42 3.13 -1.53
CA LEU A 24 -2.61 3.94 -0.32
C LEU A 24 -4.09 4.26 -0.10
N LEU A 25 -4.75 4.86 -1.09
CA LEU A 25 -6.14 5.31 -0.94
C LEU A 25 -7.10 4.15 -0.69
N SER A 26 -6.91 3.01 -1.35
CA SER A 26 -7.79 1.84 -1.18
C SER A 26 -7.72 1.24 0.23
N VAL A 27 -6.58 1.37 0.90
CA VAL A 27 -6.42 0.91 2.30
C VAL A 27 -6.94 1.96 3.29
N ILE A 28 -6.50 3.21 3.15
CA ILE A 28 -6.80 4.25 4.15
C ILE A 28 -8.27 4.68 4.16
N LYS A 29 -9.02 4.42 3.08
CA LYS A 29 -10.46 4.73 3.05
C LYS A 29 -11.24 4.07 4.19
N ASP A 30 -10.70 2.99 4.77
CA ASP A 30 -11.33 2.26 5.88
C ASP A 30 -10.93 2.82 7.26
N PHE A 31 -10.10 3.87 7.31
CA PHE A 31 -9.60 4.47 8.54
C PHE A 31 -10.00 5.93 8.67
N GLU A 32 -10.23 6.40 9.89
CA GLU A 32 -10.33 7.83 10.22
C GLU A 32 -8.93 8.45 10.30
N ASP A 33 -8.02 7.76 10.93
CA ASP A 33 -6.60 8.11 11.01
C ASP A 33 -5.73 6.85 10.97
N LEU A 34 -4.47 7.02 10.62
CA LEU A 34 -3.50 5.93 10.55
C LEU A 34 -2.10 6.44 10.91
N ASP A 35 -1.38 5.69 11.73
CA ASP A 35 0.02 6.00 12.05
C ASP A 35 0.88 5.98 10.78
N TYR A 36 1.84 6.91 10.64
CA TYR A 36 2.80 6.90 9.54
C TYR A 36 3.50 5.56 9.40
N ALA A 37 3.89 4.96 10.52
CA ALA A 37 4.57 3.67 10.52
C ALA A 37 3.75 2.59 9.82
N LYS A 38 2.43 2.57 10.02
CA LYS A 38 1.53 1.64 9.34
C LYS A 38 1.37 1.97 7.86
N ALA A 39 1.27 3.25 7.52
CA ALA A 39 1.16 3.68 6.12
C ALA A 39 2.36 3.25 5.29
N LEU A 40 3.56 3.23 5.87
CA LEU A 40 4.78 2.79 5.20
C LEU A 40 4.81 1.29 4.89
N LEU A 41 3.97 0.50 5.53
CA LEU A 41 3.84 -0.94 5.28
C LEU A 41 2.97 -1.26 4.05
N ILE A 42 2.15 -0.31 3.60
CA ILE A 42 1.14 -0.55 2.54
C ILE A 42 1.79 -0.93 1.22
N GLN A 43 2.76 -0.14 0.74
CA GLN A 43 3.38 -0.38 -0.56
C GLN A 43 4.11 -1.74 -0.62
N PRO A 44 4.97 -2.10 0.35
CA PRO A 44 5.64 -3.39 0.29
C PRO A 44 4.71 -4.60 0.44
N LEU A 45 3.52 -4.43 1.00
CA LEU A 45 2.49 -5.46 1.03
C LEU A 45 1.76 -5.57 -0.32
N LEU A 46 1.19 -4.48 -0.82
CA LEU A 46 0.29 -4.49 -1.97
C LEU A 46 1.00 -4.47 -3.33
N LEU A 47 2.23 -3.97 -3.41
CA LEU A 47 2.99 -4.00 -4.67
C LEU A 47 3.70 -5.33 -4.91
N HIS A 48 3.61 -6.27 -3.98
CA HIS A 48 4.10 -7.64 -4.17
C HIS A 48 3.00 -8.48 -4.79
N ASN A 49 3.10 -8.72 -6.09
CA ASN A 49 2.04 -9.39 -6.86
C ASN A 49 1.63 -10.77 -6.31
N PRO A 50 2.56 -11.65 -5.89
CA PRO A 50 2.16 -12.95 -5.33
C PRO A 50 1.28 -12.81 -4.08
N LEU A 51 1.63 -11.92 -3.16
CA LEU A 51 0.84 -11.67 -1.96
C LEU A 51 -0.53 -11.07 -2.31
N THR A 52 -0.55 -10.06 -3.16
CA THR A 52 -1.77 -9.38 -3.59
C THR A 52 -2.72 -10.37 -4.29
N ASN A 53 -2.21 -11.22 -5.18
CA ASN A 53 -3.01 -12.22 -5.86
C ASN A 53 -3.56 -13.29 -4.92
N TYR A 54 -2.88 -13.55 -3.83
CA TYR A 54 -3.39 -14.44 -2.78
C TYR A 54 -4.49 -13.79 -1.95
N VAL A 55 -4.21 -12.60 -1.38
CA VAL A 55 -5.13 -11.95 -0.42
C VAL A 55 -6.36 -11.32 -1.08
N LYS A 56 -6.35 -11.10 -2.39
CA LYS A 56 -7.53 -10.60 -3.11
C LYS A 56 -8.66 -11.61 -3.24
N LYS A 57 -8.36 -12.91 -3.05
CA LYS A 57 -9.35 -13.98 -3.23
C LYS A 57 -10.41 -13.91 -2.15
N ALA A 58 -11.69 -13.98 -2.55
CA ALA A 58 -12.81 -13.94 -1.63
C ALA A 58 -12.82 -15.11 -0.63
N SER A 59 -12.20 -16.25 -1.01
CA SER A 59 -12.10 -17.44 -0.16
C SER A 59 -11.04 -17.35 0.92
N VAL A 60 -10.13 -16.36 0.83
CA VAL A 60 -9.04 -16.20 1.79
C VAL A 60 -9.52 -15.41 3.00
N VAL A 61 -9.41 -16.04 4.17
CA VAL A 61 -9.70 -15.42 5.46
C VAL A 61 -8.37 -15.14 6.18
N ILE A 62 -8.11 -13.89 6.47
CA ILE A 62 -6.90 -13.46 7.16
C ILE A 62 -7.22 -13.27 8.64
N LYS A 63 -6.60 -14.10 9.49
CA LYS A 63 -6.77 -14.05 10.94
C LYS A 63 -5.90 -13.00 11.61
N GLY A 64 -4.76 -12.67 11.00
CA GLY A 64 -3.80 -11.70 11.52
C GLY A 64 -2.47 -11.82 10.79
N ILE A 65 -1.54 -10.92 11.15
CA ILE A 65 -0.21 -10.89 10.49
C ILE A 65 0.60 -12.15 10.81
N GLU A 66 0.51 -12.68 12.01
CA GLU A 66 1.24 -13.89 12.39
C GLU A 66 0.79 -15.09 11.56
N ASP A 67 -0.52 -15.30 11.46
CA ASP A 67 -1.10 -16.38 10.66
C ASP A 67 -0.68 -16.27 9.19
N LEU A 68 -0.75 -15.08 8.63
CA LEU A 68 -0.37 -14.85 7.24
C LEU A 68 1.12 -15.11 6.99
N THR A 69 2.00 -14.59 7.85
CA THR A 69 3.45 -14.75 7.69
C THR A 69 3.92 -16.19 7.90
N LEU A 70 3.23 -16.96 8.73
CA LEU A 70 3.53 -18.38 8.95
C LEU A 70 3.00 -19.27 7.81
N SER A 71 1.78 -19.00 7.33
CA SER A 71 1.16 -19.82 6.28
C SER A 71 1.68 -19.51 4.88
N LYS A 72 2.18 -18.31 4.64
CA LYS A 72 2.69 -17.83 3.35
C LYS A 72 4.08 -17.21 3.49
N VAL A 73 4.96 -17.93 4.16
CA VAL A 73 6.33 -17.49 4.46
C VAL A 73 7.09 -17.03 3.21
N GLU A 74 6.86 -17.67 2.07
CA GLU A 74 7.53 -17.36 0.81
C GLU A 74 7.27 -15.92 0.33
N TYR A 75 6.15 -15.32 0.70
CA TYR A 75 5.82 -13.94 0.31
C TYR A 75 6.50 -12.89 1.19
N PHE A 76 7.08 -13.32 2.32
CA PHE A 76 7.66 -12.42 3.32
C PHE A 76 9.17 -12.58 3.51
N LEU A 77 9.82 -13.52 2.81
CA LEU A 77 11.27 -13.75 2.95
C LEU A 77 12.11 -12.51 2.64
N ASN A 78 11.70 -11.73 1.66
CA ASN A 78 12.40 -10.51 1.24
C ASN A 78 11.63 -9.24 1.62
N TYR A 79 10.75 -9.31 2.61
CA TYR A 79 9.90 -8.18 2.97
C TYR A 79 10.71 -6.97 3.45
N ASN A 80 11.73 -7.18 4.28
CA ASN A 80 12.59 -6.11 4.76
C ASN A 80 13.25 -5.34 3.61
N ASP A 81 13.84 -6.05 2.65
CA ASP A 81 14.44 -5.44 1.47
C ASP A 81 13.42 -4.68 0.63
N ARG A 82 12.24 -5.26 0.46
CA ARG A 82 11.11 -4.64 -0.24
C ARG A 82 10.64 -3.35 0.45
N TYR A 83 10.55 -3.39 1.78
CA TYR A 83 10.19 -2.22 2.58
C TYR A 83 11.13 -1.06 2.32
N PHE A 84 12.45 -1.28 2.42
CA PHE A 84 13.43 -0.23 2.22
C PHE A 84 13.53 0.22 0.75
N SER A 85 13.43 -0.68 -0.21
CA SER A 85 13.47 -0.29 -1.63
C SER A 85 12.23 0.50 -2.06
N LEU A 86 11.08 0.28 -1.44
CA LEU A 86 9.83 1.00 -1.71
C LEU A 86 9.61 2.21 -0.78
N LEU A 87 10.48 2.44 0.18
CA LEU A 87 10.31 3.52 1.14
C LEU A 87 10.23 4.90 0.46
N PRO A 88 11.07 5.25 -0.53
CA PRO A 88 10.91 6.51 -1.26
C PRO A 88 9.55 6.64 -1.94
N LEU A 89 9.04 5.58 -2.56
CA LEU A 89 7.72 5.56 -3.18
C LEU A 89 6.62 5.76 -2.13
N SER A 90 6.71 5.07 -1.00
CA SER A 90 5.75 5.20 0.11
C SER A 90 5.67 6.65 0.60
N ILE A 91 6.81 7.28 0.83
CA ILE A 91 6.88 8.67 1.29
C ILE A 91 6.30 9.61 0.22
N ASN A 92 6.72 9.46 -1.04
CA ASN A 92 6.23 10.30 -2.14
C ASN A 92 4.73 10.18 -2.33
N THR A 93 4.18 8.99 -2.22
CA THR A 93 2.74 8.73 -2.36
C THR A 93 1.95 9.41 -1.24
N ILE A 94 2.45 9.37 -0.01
CA ILE A 94 1.85 10.08 1.13
C ILE A 94 1.85 11.60 0.89
N LEU A 95 2.97 12.16 0.44
CA LEU A 95 3.07 13.59 0.16
C LEU A 95 2.14 14.03 -0.98
N ILE A 96 2.01 13.22 -2.02
CA ILE A 96 1.08 13.48 -3.13
C ILE A 96 -0.37 13.42 -2.64
N ALA A 97 -0.71 12.43 -1.83
CA ALA A 97 -2.05 12.30 -1.26
C ALA A 97 -2.42 13.53 -0.42
N GLU A 98 -1.46 14.09 0.33
CA GLU A 98 -1.67 15.34 1.07
C GLU A 98 -1.91 16.52 0.14
N LYS A 99 -1.09 16.68 -0.91
CA LYS A 99 -1.26 17.75 -1.91
C LYS A 99 -2.60 17.67 -2.62
N MET A 100 -3.09 16.47 -2.87
CA MET A 100 -4.41 16.22 -3.47
C MET A 100 -5.56 16.33 -2.46
N LYS A 101 -5.24 16.62 -1.20
CA LYS A 101 -6.20 16.77 -0.10
C LYS A 101 -7.00 15.51 0.24
N PHE A 102 -6.47 14.34 -0.07
CA PHE A 102 -7.02 13.06 0.40
C PHE A 102 -6.71 12.80 1.86
N ILE A 103 -5.62 13.37 2.36
CA ILE A 103 -5.16 13.23 3.74
C ILE A 103 -4.60 14.56 4.26
N LYS A 104 -4.49 14.65 5.58
CA LYS A 104 -3.76 15.71 6.28
C LYS A 104 -2.73 15.06 7.19
N LEU A 105 -1.52 15.61 7.19
CA LEU A 105 -0.42 15.12 8.03
C LEU A 105 -0.43 15.88 9.36
N GLU A 106 -0.56 15.16 10.48
CA GLU A 106 -0.53 15.70 11.83
C GLU A 106 0.37 14.86 12.73
N ASP A 107 1.41 15.47 13.30
CA ASP A 107 2.36 14.79 14.20
C ASP A 107 2.82 13.43 13.67
N THR A 108 2.38 12.33 14.28
CA THR A 108 2.73 10.96 13.89
C THR A 108 1.64 10.26 13.09
N LYS A 109 0.58 10.99 12.72
CA LYS A 109 -0.61 10.39 12.10
C LYS A 109 -0.97 11.02 10.77
N ILE A 110 -1.57 10.21 9.93
CA ILE A 110 -2.30 10.60 8.73
C ILE A 110 -3.77 10.71 9.12
N ILE A 111 -4.37 11.88 8.90
CA ILE A 111 -5.81 12.08 9.07
C ILE A 111 -6.46 11.94 7.69
N VAL A 112 -7.44 11.06 7.59
CA VAL A 112 -8.08 10.71 6.32
C VAL A 112 -9.22 11.67 6.00
N ASN A 113 -9.21 12.26 4.81
CA ASN A 113 -10.32 13.07 4.32
C ASN A 113 -11.32 12.16 3.60
N LYS A 114 -12.29 11.66 4.34
CA LYS A 114 -13.31 10.73 3.83
C LYS A 114 -14.10 11.27 2.64
N SER A 115 -14.45 12.56 2.67
CA SER A 115 -15.23 13.18 1.60
C SER A 115 -14.46 13.18 0.27
N ASN A 116 -13.18 13.54 0.30
CA ASN A 116 -12.36 13.58 -0.90
C ASN A 116 -12.06 12.17 -1.44
N ILE A 117 -11.84 11.20 -0.55
CA ILE A 117 -11.60 9.81 -0.97
C ILE A 117 -12.84 9.22 -1.62
N LYS A 118 -14.04 9.54 -1.16
CA LYS A 118 -15.29 9.11 -1.79
C LYS A 118 -15.42 9.60 -3.25
N ALA A 119 -14.79 10.71 -3.58
CA ALA A 119 -14.78 11.23 -4.96
C ALA A 119 -13.84 10.43 -5.88
N PHE A 120 -12.93 9.63 -5.33
CA PHE A 120 -12.06 8.77 -6.12
C PHE A 120 -12.83 7.53 -6.59
N ASP A 121 -12.86 7.30 -7.89
CA ASP A 121 -13.58 6.17 -8.47
C ASP A 121 -12.71 4.91 -8.52
N PHE A 122 -12.85 4.06 -7.50
CA PHE A 122 -12.16 2.76 -7.41
C PHE A 122 -12.71 1.73 -8.40
N THR A 123 -13.83 2.01 -9.07
CA THR A 123 -14.46 1.10 -10.03
C THR A 123 -14.22 1.50 -11.48
N SER A 124 -13.46 2.56 -11.73
CA SER A 124 -13.21 3.09 -13.06
C SER A 124 -12.63 2.04 -14.01
N ASN A 125 -13.16 2.00 -15.23
CA ASN A 125 -12.61 1.15 -16.28
C ASN A 125 -11.24 1.62 -16.79
N LEU A 126 -10.82 2.83 -16.42
CA LEU A 126 -9.49 3.37 -16.72
C LEU A 126 -8.39 2.76 -15.85
N LEU A 127 -8.76 2.12 -14.74
CA LEU A 127 -7.82 1.42 -13.88
C LEU A 127 -7.38 0.11 -14.54
N GLY A 128 -6.07 -0.12 -14.62
CA GLY A 128 -5.51 -1.36 -15.14
C GLY A 128 -5.74 -2.55 -14.21
N GLN A 129 -5.45 -3.75 -14.70
CA GLN A 129 -5.67 -5.00 -13.93
C GLN A 129 -4.91 -5.02 -12.61
N ARG A 130 -3.68 -4.50 -12.59
CA ARG A 130 -2.88 -4.43 -11.35
C ARG A 130 -3.56 -3.58 -10.28
N ALA A 131 -4.08 -2.41 -10.67
CA ALA A 131 -4.82 -1.54 -9.75
C ALA A 131 -6.07 -2.24 -9.22
N LYS A 132 -6.82 -2.93 -10.08
CA LYS A 132 -8.01 -3.70 -9.69
C LYS A 132 -7.68 -4.80 -8.69
N ASN A 133 -6.57 -5.51 -8.89
CA ASN A 133 -6.10 -6.54 -7.97
C ASN A 133 -5.75 -5.96 -6.60
N ILE A 134 -5.08 -4.82 -6.58
CA ILE A 134 -4.72 -4.10 -5.35
C ILE A 134 -5.98 -3.66 -4.60
N ILE A 135 -6.94 -3.09 -5.29
CA ILE A 135 -8.22 -2.67 -4.68
C ILE A 135 -8.95 -3.88 -4.08
N SER A 136 -8.98 -4.99 -4.80
CA SER A 136 -9.61 -6.23 -4.30
C SER A 136 -8.91 -6.81 -3.07
N ALA A 137 -7.60 -6.61 -2.94
CA ALA A 137 -6.80 -7.07 -1.81
C ALA A 137 -6.85 -6.12 -0.61
N SER A 138 -7.21 -4.85 -0.82
CA SER A 138 -7.05 -3.77 0.17
C SER A 138 -7.83 -3.99 1.46
N ALA A 139 -9.02 -4.58 1.40
CA ALA A 139 -9.82 -4.85 2.59
C ALA A 139 -9.11 -5.78 3.57
N ASN A 140 -8.43 -6.81 3.09
CA ASN A 140 -7.66 -7.73 3.92
C ASN A 140 -6.41 -7.05 4.49
N ILE A 141 -5.77 -6.18 3.73
CA ILE A 141 -4.62 -5.40 4.22
C ILE A 141 -5.08 -4.39 5.29
N SER A 142 -6.23 -3.74 5.09
CA SER A 142 -6.80 -2.85 6.11
C SER A 142 -7.04 -3.58 7.44
N LYS A 143 -7.52 -4.81 7.40
CA LYS A 143 -7.69 -5.63 8.60
C LYS A 143 -6.36 -5.88 9.31
N LEU A 144 -5.30 -6.20 8.58
CA LEU A 144 -3.96 -6.41 9.15
C LEU A 144 -3.46 -5.15 9.85
N LEU A 145 -3.66 -3.99 9.24
CA LEU A 145 -3.16 -2.71 9.78
C LEU A 145 -3.93 -2.22 11.01
N LYS A 146 -4.96 -2.91 11.45
CA LYS A 146 -5.60 -2.66 12.75
C LYS A 146 -4.78 -3.19 13.93
N GLU A 147 -3.84 -4.10 13.68
CA GLU A 147 -2.92 -4.58 14.70
C GLU A 147 -1.93 -3.48 15.10
N GLU A 148 -1.32 -3.62 16.28
CA GLU A 148 -0.34 -2.66 16.77
C GLU A 148 0.87 -2.53 15.85
N SER A 149 1.34 -1.30 15.68
CA SER A 149 2.47 -0.98 14.79
C SER A 149 3.71 -1.81 15.12
N SER A 150 4.06 -1.91 16.40
CA SER A 150 5.21 -2.66 16.88
C SER A 150 5.09 -4.16 16.54
N GLU A 151 3.91 -4.73 16.68
CA GLU A 151 3.64 -6.12 16.34
C GLU A 151 3.79 -6.37 14.83
N LEU A 152 3.25 -5.46 14.02
CA LEU A 152 3.36 -5.55 12.56
C LEU A 152 4.82 -5.52 12.10
N TYR A 153 5.59 -4.55 12.59
CA TYR A 153 7.01 -4.42 12.23
C TYR A 153 7.83 -5.63 12.69
N PHE A 154 7.55 -6.12 13.90
CA PHE A 154 8.21 -7.31 14.43
C PHE A 154 7.90 -8.56 13.61
N LYS A 155 6.63 -8.84 13.35
CA LYS A 155 6.20 -10.02 12.60
C LYS A 155 6.61 -9.98 11.13
N LEU A 156 6.66 -8.80 10.53
CA LEU A 156 7.15 -8.59 9.17
C LEU A 156 8.68 -8.56 9.10
N ARG A 157 9.36 -8.55 10.23
CA ARG A 157 10.82 -8.53 10.35
C ARG A 157 11.46 -7.32 9.66
N VAL A 158 10.83 -6.17 9.80
CA VAL A 158 11.41 -4.91 9.31
C VAL A 158 12.42 -4.40 10.34
N GLU A 159 13.64 -4.26 9.90
CA GLU A 159 14.75 -3.79 10.72
C GLU A 159 14.89 -2.26 10.61
N VAL A 160 14.29 -1.56 11.52
CA VAL A 160 14.32 -0.09 11.60
C VAL A 160 15.09 0.38 12.82
#